data_0751ce3fd3d30c1f74f159ae69fafe04
#
_entry.id   0751ce3fd3d30c1f74f159ae69fafe04
#
_cell.length_a   1.000
_cell.length_b   1.000
_cell.length_c   1.000
_cell.angle_alpha   90.00
_cell.angle_beta   90.00
_cell.angle_gamma   90.00
#
_symmetry.space_group_name_H-M   'P 1'
#
loop_
_entity.id
_entity.type
_entity.pdbx_description
1 polymer ?
#
loop_
_entity_poly.entity_id
_entity_poly.type
_entity_poly.pdbx_seq_one_letter_code
_entity_poly.pdbx_strand_id
1 'polypeptide(L)'
;MCKKTLLTLTVLALASLTAFAASKDGIVLSKDGRMVTATKPTKSTVQAPSSDAGMVKIYDSIGTAYPKGTYWCCEGATIFGPTAISGEPEYWEAGAFTPTADHTVTKVEVAVGYVEGFNGLVIGLYSDASGVPGKAIKTWSVTNFPQFGSCCAVVAASDSTGISITANTQYWVVVKTGKKSSNTFAAWNVEDVDQVDSELTAFWCSDDKGGSCGSDNDVWVAGQAIPGHAFAVLGSN
;
A
#
# COMPACT_ATOMS: atom_id res chain seq x y z
N MET A 1 52.50 16.55 50.73
CA MET A 1 51.32 15.63 50.81
C MET A 1 50.19 16.19 49.95
N CYS A 2 50.03 15.66 48.75
CA CYS A 2 49.07 16.15 47.77
C CYS A 2 47.88 15.20 47.81
N LYS A 3 46.69 15.66 48.25
CA LYS A 3 45.45 14.88 48.24
C LYS A 3 44.85 14.93 46.83
N LYS A 4 44.80 13.80 46.10
CA LYS A 4 44.09 13.62 44.89
C LYS A 4 42.62 13.38 45.21
N THR A 5 41.75 14.33 44.82
CA THR A 5 40.30 14.18 44.86
C THR A 5 39.88 13.45 43.62
N LEU A 6 39.32 12.24 43.75
CA LEU A 6 38.81 11.41 42.69
C LEU A 6 37.38 11.89 42.37
N LEU A 7 37.20 12.49 41.20
CA LEU A 7 35.90 12.94 40.73
C LEU A 7 35.24 11.74 40.00
N THR A 8 34.27 11.14 40.65
CA THR A 8 33.49 10.03 40.07
C THR A 8 32.46 10.62 39.11
N LEU A 9 32.69 10.46 37.80
CA LEU A 9 31.76 10.86 36.76
C LEU A 9 30.71 9.77 36.63
N THR A 10 29.51 10.02 37.15
CA THR A 10 28.36 9.13 37.00
C THR A 10 27.76 9.38 35.61
N VAL A 11 28.07 8.49 34.68
CA VAL A 11 27.42 8.51 33.35
C VAL A 11 26.00 7.98 33.53
N LEU A 12 25.02 8.89 33.48
CA LEU A 12 23.62 8.56 33.43
C LEU A 12 23.31 8.06 31.97
N ALA A 13 23.29 6.75 31.80
CA ALA A 13 22.80 6.16 30.55
C ALA A 13 21.28 6.40 30.46
N LEU A 14 20.88 7.41 29.72
CA LEU A 14 19.49 7.50 29.24
C LEU A 14 19.25 6.32 28.28
N ALA A 15 18.65 5.28 28.82
CA ALA A 15 18.02 4.26 27.98
C ALA A 15 16.84 4.95 27.26
N SER A 16 17.07 5.31 26.00
CA SER A 16 15.98 5.66 25.10
C SER A 16 15.08 4.42 24.97
N LEU A 17 13.95 4.42 25.69
CA LEU A 17 12.87 3.49 25.40
C LEU A 17 12.37 3.83 23.97
N THR A 18 12.89 3.10 23.00
CA THR A 18 12.23 2.99 21.69
C THR A 18 10.91 2.25 21.98
N ALA A 19 9.82 2.98 21.96
CA ALA A 19 8.50 2.39 21.94
C ALA A 19 8.40 1.56 20.65
N PHE A 20 8.63 0.26 20.77
CA PHE A 20 8.24 -0.68 19.72
C PHE A 20 6.71 -0.64 19.67
N ALA A 21 6.16 -0.22 18.55
CA ALA A 21 4.74 -0.37 18.26
C ALA A 21 4.38 -1.85 18.52
N ALA A 22 3.31 -2.04 19.28
CA ALA A 22 2.92 -3.36 19.77
C ALA A 22 2.73 -4.32 18.59
N SER A 23 3.54 -5.37 18.54
CA SER A 23 3.34 -6.50 17.65
C SER A 23 2.05 -7.21 18.06
N LYS A 24 0.98 -7.01 17.33
CA LYS A 24 -0.27 -7.74 17.51
C LYS A 24 -0.23 -8.95 16.57
N ASP A 25 -0.25 -10.14 17.14
CA ASP A 25 -0.40 -11.43 16.43
C ASP A 25 0.55 -11.66 15.22
N GLY A 26 1.80 -11.20 15.35
CA GLY A 26 2.78 -11.40 14.29
C GLY A 26 2.77 -10.33 13.20
N ILE A 27 2.15 -9.18 13.43
CA ILE A 27 2.22 -8.00 12.58
C ILE A 27 3.19 -6.98 13.18
N VAL A 28 4.14 -6.49 12.38
CA VAL A 28 5.16 -5.52 12.79
C VAL A 28 5.11 -4.33 11.85
N LEU A 29 4.96 -3.13 12.41
CA LEU A 29 5.07 -1.87 11.67
C LEU A 29 6.52 -1.41 11.59
N SER A 30 6.91 -0.78 10.48
CA SER A 30 8.14 -0.01 10.38
C SER A 30 8.11 1.18 11.36
N LYS A 31 9.29 1.73 11.65
CA LYS A 31 9.42 2.84 12.61
C LYS A 31 8.63 4.09 12.21
N ASP A 32 8.47 4.30 10.91
CA ASP A 32 7.73 5.43 10.32
C ASP A 32 6.25 5.09 10.05
N GLY A 33 5.79 3.89 10.44
CA GLY A 33 4.42 3.44 10.23
C GLY A 33 4.04 3.11 8.79
N ARG A 34 4.95 3.29 7.83
CA ARG A 34 4.63 3.21 6.40
C ARG A 34 4.63 1.79 5.81
N MET A 35 5.36 0.89 6.44
CA MET A 35 5.43 -0.51 6.02
C MET A 35 4.97 -1.43 7.13
N VAL A 36 4.37 -2.53 6.72
CA VAL A 36 3.93 -3.60 7.62
C VAL A 36 4.48 -4.93 7.16
N THR A 37 4.94 -5.73 8.12
CA THR A 37 5.46 -7.07 7.88
C THR A 37 4.69 -8.08 8.70
N ALA A 38 4.27 -9.20 8.08
CA ALA A 38 3.74 -10.35 8.79
C ALA A 38 4.87 -11.33 9.10
N THR A 39 5.14 -11.57 10.39
CA THR A 39 6.27 -12.43 10.86
C THR A 39 5.99 -13.93 10.72
N LYS A 40 4.75 -14.32 10.44
CA LYS A 40 4.32 -15.71 10.26
C LYS A 40 3.50 -15.84 8.99
N PRO A 41 4.15 -15.81 7.81
CA PRO A 41 3.43 -15.99 6.57
C PRO A 41 2.88 -17.41 6.48
N THR A 42 1.62 -17.54 6.17
CA THR A 42 1.03 -18.82 5.77
C THR A 42 1.17 -18.97 4.27
N LYS A 43 1.57 -20.13 3.79
CA LYS A 43 1.56 -20.43 2.36
C LYS A 43 0.13 -20.30 1.85
N SER A 44 -0.06 -19.45 0.88
CA SER A 44 -1.32 -19.36 0.18
C SER A 44 -1.18 -19.91 -1.23
N THR A 45 -2.26 -20.45 -1.69
CA THR A 45 -2.48 -20.67 -3.12
C THR A 45 -3.16 -19.40 -3.64
N VAL A 46 -2.45 -18.56 -4.39
CA VAL A 46 -3.11 -17.51 -5.16
C VAL A 46 -4.06 -18.19 -6.13
N GLN A 47 -5.31 -17.97 -5.92
CA GLN A 47 -6.29 -18.25 -6.94
C GLN A 47 -6.31 -16.99 -7.83
N ALA A 48 -5.65 -17.07 -8.98
CA ALA A 48 -5.84 -16.08 -10.02
C ALA A 48 -7.35 -15.96 -10.27
N PRO A 49 -7.90 -14.72 -10.36
CA PRO A 49 -9.30 -14.57 -10.66
C PRO A 49 -9.64 -15.33 -11.95
N SER A 50 -10.56 -16.24 -11.87
CA SER A 50 -10.93 -17.16 -12.97
C SER A 50 -11.63 -16.49 -14.16
N SER A 51 -11.68 -15.15 -14.19
CA SER A 51 -12.48 -14.38 -15.13
C SER A 51 -11.69 -13.46 -16.08
N ASP A 52 -10.35 -13.60 -16.17
CA ASP A 52 -9.53 -12.74 -17.06
C ASP A 52 -9.42 -13.26 -18.48
N ALA A 53 -10.08 -14.38 -18.80
CA ALA A 53 -10.09 -14.93 -20.13
C ALA A 53 -10.64 -13.92 -21.14
N GLY A 54 -9.78 -13.51 -22.07
CA GLY A 54 -10.10 -12.53 -23.11
C GLY A 54 -9.86 -11.06 -22.76
N MET A 55 -9.42 -10.74 -21.55
CA MET A 55 -8.98 -9.39 -21.19
C MET A 55 -7.54 -9.14 -21.63
N VAL A 56 -7.27 -7.91 -22.05
CA VAL A 56 -5.92 -7.42 -22.31
C VAL A 56 -5.31 -7.01 -20.97
N LYS A 57 -4.09 -7.45 -20.69
CA LYS A 57 -3.29 -6.93 -19.58
C LYS A 57 -2.65 -5.63 -20.02
N ILE A 58 -3.14 -4.52 -19.49
CA ILE A 58 -2.65 -3.17 -19.77
C ILE A 58 -1.42 -2.88 -18.92
N TYR A 59 -1.46 -3.32 -17.66
CA TYR A 59 -0.36 -3.29 -16.71
C TYR A 59 -0.49 -4.47 -15.74
N ASP A 60 0.62 -5.07 -15.31
CA ASP A 60 0.59 -6.21 -14.38
C ASP A 60 1.91 -6.35 -13.61
N SER A 61 1.92 -5.95 -12.34
CA SER A 61 2.99 -6.22 -11.36
C SER A 61 2.63 -7.37 -10.40
N ILE A 62 1.42 -7.92 -10.48
CA ILE A 62 1.04 -9.13 -9.73
C ILE A 62 1.69 -10.37 -10.36
N GLY A 63 1.82 -10.37 -11.70
CA GLY A 63 2.42 -11.43 -12.49
C GLY A 63 1.49 -12.59 -12.82
N THR A 64 1.94 -13.43 -13.77
CA THR A 64 1.12 -14.50 -14.36
C THR A 64 1.40 -15.89 -13.81
N ALA A 65 2.48 -16.06 -13.06
CA ALA A 65 3.00 -17.40 -12.73
C ALA A 65 3.28 -17.54 -11.25
N TYR A 66 2.22 -17.69 -10.46
CA TYR A 66 2.39 -18.30 -9.16
C TYR A 66 2.73 -19.81 -9.33
N PRO A 67 3.73 -20.38 -8.62
CA PRO A 67 4.27 -19.95 -7.34
C PRO A 67 5.59 -19.18 -7.43
N LYS A 68 5.97 -18.63 -8.54
CA LYS A 68 7.23 -17.87 -8.66
C LYS A 68 7.13 -16.46 -8.08
N GLY A 69 6.02 -16.21 -7.35
CA GLY A 69 5.75 -15.07 -6.51
C GLY A 69 6.22 -13.75 -7.09
N THR A 70 5.32 -12.99 -7.64
CA THR A 70 5.62 -11.68 -8.20
C THR A 70 5.42 -10.56 -7.18
N TYR A 71 4.99 -10.92 -5.96
CA TYR A 71 4.88 -9.99 -4.87
C TYR A 71 5.04 -10.67 -3.50
N TRP A 72 5.49 -9.88 -2.53
CA TRP A 72 5.70 -10.34 -1.15
C TRP A 72 4.38 -10.34 -0.40
N CYS A 73 3.90 -11.51 -0.06
CA CYS A 73 2.65 -11.64 0.70
C CYS A 73 2.76 -11.26 2.18
N CYS A 74 3.95 -10.96 2.65
CA CYS A 74 4.25 -10.70 4.04
C CYS A 74 4.77 -9.30 4.29
N GLU A 75 4.93 -8.51 3.24
CA GLU A 75 5.31 -7.11 3.30
C GLU A 75 4.34 -6.28 2.48
N GLY A 76 4.00 -5.11 3.00
CA GLY A 76 3.09 -4.20 2.33
C GLY A 76 3.22 -2.78 2.83
N ALA A 77 2.84 -1.84 1.98
CA ALA A 77 2.63 -0.45 2.36
C ALA A 77 1.35 -0.33 3.20
N THR A 78 1.39 0.48 4.22
CA THR A 78 0.27 0.63 5.16
C THR A 78 -0.83 1.50 4.58
N ILE A 79 -2.07 1.10 4.83
CA ILE A 79 -3.25 1.90 4.53
C ILE A 79 -4.03 2.05 5.83
N PHE A 80 -4.03 3.25 6.37
CA PHE A 80 -4.72 3.58 7.61
C PHE A 80 -5.88 4.52 7.37
N GLY A 81 -7.00 4.21 8.00
CA GLY A 81 -8.06 5.19 8.20
C GLY A 81 -7.75 6.09 9.41
N PRO A 82 -8.38 7.27 9.50
CA PRO A 82 -8.07 8.27 10.50
C PRO A 82 -8.33 7.84 11.95
N THR A 83 -8.90 6.67 12.17
CA THR A 83 -9.15 6.11 13.51
C THR A 83 -8.68 4.66 13.64
N ALA A 84 -7.83 4.19 12.71
CA ALA A 84 -7.36 2.81 12.68
C ALA A 84 -6.40 2.52 13.84
N ILE A 85 -5.40 3.37 14.04
CA ILE A 85 -4.43 3.25 15.12
C ILE A 85 -4.31 4.61 15.82
N SER A 86 -4.41 4.61 17.14
CA SER A 86 -4.27 5.84 17.93
C SER A 86 -2.84 6.40 17.81
N GLY A 87 -2.72 7.64 17.40
CA GLY A 87 -1.44 8.34 17.25
C GLY A 87 -0.79 8.16 15.88
N GLU A 88 -1.36 7.32 15.01
CA GLU A 88 -0.92 7.22 13.62
C GLU A 88 -1.77 8.11 12.71
N PRO A 89 -1.18 8.71 11.67
CA PRO A 89 -1.92 9.48 10.67
C PRO A 89 -2.74 8.58 9.74
N GLU A 90 -3.64 9.19 8.98
CA GLU A 90 -4.27 8.48 7.85
C GLU A 90 -3.26 8.33 6.71
N TYR A 91 -3.12 7.12 6.16
CA TYR A 91 -2.26 6.83 5.00
C TYR A 91 -3.06 6.23 3.85
N TRP A 92 -2.80 6.74 2.65
CA TRP A 92 -3.23 6.19 1.37
C TRP A 92 -2.02 5.93 0.50
N GLU A 93 -2.12 4.95 -0.38
CA GLU A 93 -1.03 4.56 -1.27
C GLU A 93 -1.46 4.57 -2.73
N ALA A 94 -0.50 4.80 -3.62
CA ALA A 94 -0.73 4.86 -5.06
C ALA A 94 0.44 4.26 -5.84
N GLY A 95 0.11 3.49 -6.90
CA GLY A 95 1.03 2.98 -7.90
C GLY A 95 0.72 3.56 -9.28
N ALA A 96 1.75 4.03 -10.01
CA ALA A 96 1.59 4.58 -11.34
C ALA A 96 1.70 3.51 -12.41
N PHE A 97 1.05 3.73 -13.54
CA PHE A 97 1.27 2.97 -14.77
C PHE A 97 1.07 3.84 -16.00
N THR A 98 1.73 3.45 -17.10
CA THR A 98 1.62 4.16 -18.39
C THR A 98 1.31 3.15 -19.47
N PRO A 99 0.09 3.16 -20.06
CA PRO A 99 -0.28 2.23 -21.12
C PRO A 99 0.49 2.54 -22.41
N THR A 100 0.86 1.51 -23.17
CA THR A 100 1.57 1.67 -24.44
C THR A 100 0.63 1.88 -25.64
N ALA A 101 -0.67 1.66 -25.47
CA ALA A 101 -1.73 1.87 -26.45
C ALA A 101 -2.97 2.45 -25.77
N ASP A 102 -3.93 2.94 -26.58
CA ASP A 102 -5.25 3.32 -26.08
C ASP A 102 -6.00 2.05 -25.66
N HIS A 103 -6.64 2.09 -24.50
CA HIS A 103 -7.38 0.97 -23.93
C HIS A 103 -8.68 1.40 -23.27
N THR A 104 -9.54 0.44 -23.04
CA THR A 104 -10.71 0.57 -22.18
C THR A 104 -10.51 -0.30 -20.94
N VAL A 105 -10.26 0.32 -19.80
CA VAL A 105 -10.10 -0.38 -18.50
C VAL A 105 -11.45 -0.88 -18.03
N THR A 106 -11.55 -2.17 -17.77
CA THR A 106 -12.77 -2.82 -17.24
C THR A 106 -12.56 -3.44 -15.87
N LYS A 107 -11.30 -3.60 -15.46
CA LYS A 107 -10.96 -4.19 -14.16
C LYS A 107 -9.63 -3.63 -13.63
N VAL A 108 -9.58 -3.39 -12.33
CA VAL A 108 -8.35 -3.13 -11.57
C VAL A 108 -8.24 -4.19 -10.49
N GLU A 109 -7.09 -4.80 -10.37
CA GLU A 109 -6.78 -5.79 -9.35
C GLU A 109 -5.67 -5.27 -8.46
N VAL A 110 -5.80 -5.46 -7.14
CA VAL A 110 -4.81 -5.05 -6.15
C VAL A 110 -4.57 -6.17 -5.14
N ALA A 111 -3.32 -6.42 -4.79
CA ALA A 111 -2.96 -7.41 -3.78
C ALA A 111 -2.99 -6.75 -2.40
N VAL A 112 -4.15 -6.70 -1.76
CA VAL A 112 -4.33 -6.09 -0.44
C VAL A 112 -4.74 -7.12 0.59
N GLY A 113 -4.23 -6.93 1.82
CA GLY A 113 -4.57 -7.75 2.98
C GLY A 113 -5.17 -6.91 4.11
N TYR A 114 -6.21 -7.45 4.75
CA TYR A 114 -6.84 -6.86 5.94
C TYR A 114 -6.00 -7.14 7.18
N VAL A 115 -5.78 -6.14 8.01
CA VAL A 115 -5.09 -6.28 9.29
C VAL A 115 -6.08 -6.12 10.44
N GLU A 116 -6.79 -5.00 10.53
CA GLU A 116 -7.69 -4.70 11.64
C GLU A 116 -8.78 -3.69 11.26
N GLY A 117 -9.81 -3.58 12.09
CA GLY A 117 -10.90 -2.61 11.97
C GLY A 117 -12.01 -3.07 11.03
N PHE A 118 -12.56 -2.18 10.23
CA PHE A 118 -13.54 -2.52 9.20
C PHE A 118 -12.84 -3.07 7.97
N ASN A 119 -13.24 -4.26 7.52
CA ASN A 119 -12.67 -4.88 6.32
C ASN A 119 -13.27 -4.26 5.06
N GLY A 120 -12.77 -3.09 4.67
CA GLY A 120 -13.23 -2.36 3.50
C GLY A 120 -12.27 -1.24 3.10
N LEU A 121 -12.13 -1.05 1.79
CA LEU A 121 -11.26 -0.04 1.16
C LEU A 121 -11.97 0.60 -0.03
N VAL A 122 -11.37 1.63 -0.56
CA VAL A 122 -11.69 2.25 -1.84
C VAL A 122 -10.49 2.08 -2.77
N ILE A 123 -10.71 1.42 -3.90
CA ILE A 123 -9.77 1.37 -5.03
C ILE A 123 -10.18 2.45 -6.02
N GLY A 124 -9.23 3.16 -6.62
CA GLY A 124 -9.53 4.21 -7.58
C GLY A 124 -8.56 4.24 -8.76
N LEU A 125 -9.06 4.61 -9.92
CA LEU A 125 -8.27 5.02 -11.08
C LEU A 125 -8.24 6.54 -11.11
N TYR A 126 -7.04 7.12 -11.19
CA TYR A 126 -6.81 8.56 -11.12
C TYR A 126 -5.99 9.02 -12.32
N SER A 127 -6.20 10.27 -12.74
CA SER A 127 -5.31 10.94 -13.68
C SER A 127 -3.99 11.28 -13.01
N ASP A 128 -2.97 11.54 -13.81
CA ASP A 128 -1.74 12.15 -13.32
C ASP A 128 -1.90 13.66 -13.07
N ALA A 129 -1.18 14.18 -12.07
CA ALA A 129 -1.05 15.59 -11.78
C ALA A 129 0.42 15.92 -11.48
N SER A 130 1.24 15.97 -12.54
CA SER A 130 2.68 16.27 -12.45
C SER A 130 3.47 15.26 -11.60
N GLY A 131 3.22 13.96 -11.82
CA GLY A 131 3.96 12.87 -11.18
C GLY A 131 3.37 12.41 -9.84
N VAL A 132 2.15 12.83 -9.52
CA VAL A 132 1.36 12.36 -8.37
C VAL A 132 -0.09 12.11 -8.77
N PRO A 133 -0.87 11.35 -7.98
CA PRO A 133 -2.31 11.18 -8.23
C PRO A 133 -3.06 12.50 -8.28
N GLY A 134 -3.78 12.71 -9.37
CA GLY A 134 -4.61 13.90 -9.59
C GLY A 134 -6.09 13.66 -9.28
N LYS A 135 -6.95 13.87 -10.28
CA LYS A 135 -8.39 13.72 -10.14
C LYS A 135 -8.80 12.24 -10.24
N ALA A 136 -9.67 11.79 -9.34
CA ALA A 136 -10.31 10.50 -9.47
C ALA A 136 -11.15 10.43 -10.76
N ILE A 137 -10.85 9.45 -11.61
CA ILE A 137 -11.62 9.13 -12.80
C ILE A 137 -12.77 8.20 -12.40
N LYS A 138 -12.45 7.18 -11.61
CA LYS A 138 -13.41 6.20 -11.08
C LYS A 138 -12.95 5.69 -9.72
N THR A 139 -13.89 5.34 -8.85
CA THR A 139 -13.62 4.69 -7.57
C THR A 139 -14.61 3.57 -7.30
N TRP A 140 -14.14 2.52 -6.61
CA TRP A 140 -14.91 1.35 -6.22
C TRP A 140 -14.71 1.07 -4.73
N SER A 141 -15.78 0.77 -4.03
CA SER A 141 -15.69 0.26 -2.66
C SER A 141 -15.58 -1.26 -2.68
N VAL A 142 -14.59 -1.80 -2.00
CA VAL A 142 -14.37 -3.25 -1.85
C VAL A 142 -14.39 -3.63 -0.38
N THR A 143 -14.86 -4.85 -0.08
CA THR A 143 -14.97 -5.38 1.28
C THR A 143 -14.63 -6.86 1.31
N ASN A 144 -14.42 -7.40 2.51
CA ASN A 144 -14.21 -8.83 2.73
C ASN A 144 -12.99 -9.42 2.03
N PHE A 145 -11.91 -8.65 1.97
CA PHE A 145 -10.64 -9.17 1.47
C PHE A 145 -9.88 -9.95 2.55
N PRO A 146 -8.92 -10.82 2.18
CA PRO A 146 -8.30 -11.77 3.10
C PRO A 146 -7.41 -11.07 4.12
N GLN A 147 -7.12 -11.82 5.19
CA GLN A 147 -6.21 -11.39 6.24
C GLN A 147 -4.81 -11.20 5.68
N PHE A 148 -4.13 -10.10 6.04
CA PHE A 148 -2.74 -9.86 5.70
C PHE A 148 -1.82 -10.95 6.29
N GLY A 149 -0.84 -11.39 5.52
CA GLY A 149 0.05 -12.50 5.89
C GLY A 149 -0.54 -13.90 5.68
N SER A 150 -1.85 -14.03 5.44
CA SER A 150 -2.45 -15.32 5.04
C SER A 150 -2.35 -15.57 3.53
N CYS A 151 -1.62 -14.70 2.85
CA CYS A 151 -1.28 -14.69 1.43
C CYS A 151 -2.38 -15.14 0.47
N CYS A 152 -2.66 -14.53 -0.40
CA CYS A 152 -2.38 -13.58 -1.43
C CYS A 152 -3.62 -13.48 -2.26
N ALA A 153 -4.69 -12.95 -1.74
CA ALA A 153 -5.84 -12.71 -2.56
C ALA A 153 -5.71 -11.37 -3.23
N VAL A 154 -5.89 -11.42 -4.52
CA VAL A 154 -6.08 -10.26 -5.35
C VAL A 154 -7.54 -9.82 -5.21
N VAL A 155 -7.74 -8.57 -4.88
CA VAL A 155 -9.06 -7.94 -4.80
C VAL A 155 -9.34 -7.23 -6.11
N ALA A 156 -10.44 -7.59 -6.76
CA ALA A 156 -10.83 -7.03 -8.05
C ALA A 156 -11.90 -5.95 -7.89
N ALA A 157 -11.69 -4.83 -8.58
CA ALA A 157 -12.68 -3.78 -8.81
C ALA A 157 -13.03 -3.75 -10.29
N SER A 158 -14.29 -3.98 -10.64
CA SER A 158 -14.73 -4.10 -12.04
C SER A 158 -15.69 -2.99 -12.45
N ASP A 159 -15.60 -2.58 -13.71
CA ASP A 159 -16.51 -1.64 -14.35
C ASP A 159 -17.04 -2.21 -15.67
N SER A 160 -18.33 -2.47 -15.74
CA SER A 160 -18.95 -3.05 -16.95
C SER A 160 -19.07 -2.06 -18.11
N THR A 161 -18.96 -0.76 -17.83
CA THR A 161 -19.04 0.28 -18.88
C THR A 161 -17.68 0.59 -19.48
N GLY A 162 -16.62 0.25 -18.78
CA GLY A 162 -15.25 0.55 -19.14
C GLY A 162 -14.86 2.02 -19.00
N ILE A 163 -13.58 2.26 -18.90
CA ILE A 163 -12.98 3.60 -18.74
C ILE A 163 -11.90 3.76 -19.79
N SER A 164 -12.08 4.70 -20.71
CA SER A 164 -11.08 4.97 -21.74
C SER A 164 -9.85 5.61 -21.15
N ILE A 165 -8.67 5.09 -21.50
CA ILE A 165 -7.35 5.61 -21.17
C ILE A 165 -6.51 5.73 -22.45
N THR A 166 -5.58 6.68 -22.45
CA THR A 166 -4.80 7.05 -23.64
C THR A 166 -3.36 6.56 -23.53
N ALA A 167 -2.82 6.11 -24.66
CA ALA A 167 -1.42 5.69 -24.80
C ALA A 167 -0.44 6.76 -24.29
N ASN A 168 0.66 6.34 -23.70
CA ASN A 168 1.74 7.18 -23.22
C ASN A 168 1.30 8.28 -22.22
N THR A 169 0.14 8.10 -21.58
CA THR A 169 -0.37 8.96 -20.53
C THR A 169 -0.28 8.24 -19.20
N GLN A 170 0.34 8.86 -18.20
CA GLN A 170 0.44 8.27 -16.86
C GLN A 170 -0.90 8.32 -16.14
N TYR A 171 -1.24 7.22 -15.48
CA TYR A 171 -2.38 7.05 -14.59
C TYR A 171 -1.92 6.46 -13.26
N TRP A 172 -2.81 6.50 -12.26
CA TRP A 172 -2.54 5.99 -10.93
C TRP A 172 -3.66 5.06 -10.47
N VAL A 173 -3.29 3.94 -9.91
CA VAL A 173 -4.15 3.15 -9.05
C VAL A 173 -3.94 3.64 -7.63
N VAL A 174 -5.02 4.03 -6.97
CA VAL A 174 -5.00 4.53 -5.58
C VAL A 174 -5.76 3.55 -4.71
N VAL A 175 -5.18 3.16 -3.58
CA VAL A 175 -5.88 2.39 -2.54
C VAL A 175 -5.92 3.23 -1.26
N LYS A 176 -7.13 3.43 -0.77
CA LYS A 176 -7.39 4.30 0.37
C LYS A 176 -8.56 3.84 1.22
N THR A 177 -8.70 4.44 2.38
CA THR A 177 -9.90 4.30 3.18
C THR A 177 -11.03 5.20 2.67
N GLY A 178 -12.24 4.90 3.06
CA GLY A 178 -13.42 5.69 2.77
C GLY A 178 -14.18 6.05 4.03
N LYS A 179 -15.24 6.82 3.92
CA LYS A 179 -16.05 7.28 5.06
C LYS A 179 -16.53 6.14 5.98
N LYS A 180 -16.78 4.95 5.42
CA LYS A 180 -17.24 3.77 6.18
C LYS A 180 -16.10 2.92 6.73
N SER A 181 -14.88 3.18 6.31
CA SER A 181 -13.67 2.43 6.65
C SER A 181 -12.65 3.28 7.42
N SER A 182 -13.12 4.24 8.20
CA SER A 182 -12.27 5.16 8.97
C SER A 182 -11.36 4.46 9.99
N ASN A 183 -11.74 3.27 10.46
CA ASN A 183 -10.95 2.46 11.38
C ASN A 183 -10.25 1.27 10.69
N THR A 184 -10.20 1.24 9.37
CA THR A 184 -9.52 0.18 8.64
C THR A 184 -8.01 0.34 8.76
N PHE A 185 -7.34 -0.75 9.12
CA PHE A 185 -5.93 -0.98 8.87
C PHE A 185 -5.80 -2.11 7.86
N ALA A 186 -5.14 -1.83 6.76
CA ALA A 186 -4.86 -2.76 5.68
C ALA A 186 -3.41 -2.59 5.18
N ALA A 187 -2.96 -3.52 4.38
CA ALA A 187 -1.66 -3.48 3.74
C ALA A 187 -1.81 -3.73 2.24
N TRP A 188 -1.17 -2.92 1.41
CA TRP A 188 -1.01 -3.19 -0.01
C TRP A 188 0.33 -3.88 -0.22
N ASN A 189 0.30 -5.14 -0.62
CA ASN A 189 1.50 -5.94 -0.80
C ASN A 189 2.44 -5.29 -1.81
N VAL A 190 3.73 -5.31 -1.49
CA VAL A 190 4.76 -4.81 -2.39
C VAL A 190 5.12 -5.86 -3.44
N GLU A 191 5.51 -5.41 -4.61
CA GLU A 191 6.01 -6.27 -5.67
C GLU A 191 7.36 -6.88 -5.31
N ASP A 192 7.75 -7.96 -5.99
CA ASP A 192 9.09 -8.50 -5.91
C ASP A 192 10.02 -7.62 -6.75
N VAL A 193 10.98 -6.97 -6.10
CA VAL A 193 11.93 -6.00 -6.69
C VAL A 193 12.73 -6.53 -7.90
N ASP A 194 12.76 -7.85 -8.08
CA ASP A 194 13.43 -8.47 -9.21
C ASP A 194 12.56 -8.53 -10.50
N GLN A 195 11.29 -8.09 -10.42
CA GLN A 195 10.32 -8.33 -11.49
C GLN A 195 9.91 -7.09 -12.28
N VAL A 196 9.89 -5.91 -11.68
CA VAL A 196 9.45 -4.68 -12.34
C VAL A 196 10.40 -3.53 -12.01
N ASP A 197 11.07 -3.01 -13.03
CA ASP A 197 11.90 -1.82 -12.90
C ASP A 197 11.02 -0.58 -12.67
N SER A 198 11.17 0.04 -11.49
CA SER A 198 10.81 1.43 -11.20
C SER A 198 9.35 1.84 -11.44
N GLU A 199 8.40 1.17 -10.81
CA GLU A 199 7.09 1.76 -10.63
C GLU A 199 7.20 3.03 -9.78
N LEU A 200 6.62 4.13 -10.27
CA LEU A 200 6.45 5.32 -9.45
C LEU A 200 5.37 5.04 -8.41
N THR A 201 5.75 5.17 -7.14
CA THR A 201 4.82 5.12 -6.02
C THR A 201 4.58 6.52 -5.47
N ALA A 202 3.42 6.74 -4.90
CA ALA A 202 3.11 7.94 -4.13
C ALA A 202 2.29 7.56 -2.90
N PHE A 203 2.49 8.30 -1.80
CA PHE A 203 1.64 8.20 -0.63
C PHE A 203 0.98 9.53 -0.32
N TRP A 204 -0.14 9.45 0.33
CA TRP A 204 -0.84 10.59 0.92
C TRP A 204 -1.00 10.38 2.41
N CYS A 205 -0.80 11.42 3.17
CA CYS A 205 -0.82 11.39 4.62
C CYS A 205 -1.68 12.54 5.15
N SER A 206 -2.50 12.28 6.18
CA SER A 206 -3.18 13.33 6.93
C SER A 206 -3.07 13.09 8.43
N ASP A 207 -2.71 14.12 9.18
CA ASP A 207 -2.54 14.08 10.63
C ASP A 207 -3.70 14.70 11.42
N ASP A 208 -4.82 14.98 10.79
CA ASP A 208 -6.01 15.59 11.39
C ASP A 208 -6.51 14.90 12.68
N LYS A 209 -6.11 13.64 12.89
CA LYS A 209 -6.53 12.81 14.04
C LYS A 209 -5.41 12.44 14.99
N GLY A 210 -4.24 13.06 14.87
CA GLY A 210 -3.21 12.99 15.89
C GLY A 210 -1.93 12.20 15.55
N GLY A 211 -1.71 11.87 14.30
CA GLY A 211 -0.42 11.41 13.80
C GLY A 211 0.52 12.57 13.46
N SER A 212 1.59 12.29 12.75
CA SER A 212 2.49 13.32 12.22
C SER A 212 2.91 12.98 10.79
N CYS A 213 2.44 13.76 9.85
CA CYS A 213 2.87 13.77 8.46
C CYS A 213 4.01 14.76 8.20
N GLY A 214 4.36 15.57 9.17
CA GLY A 214 5.36 16.62 8.99
C GLY A 214 4.95 17.65 7.94
N SER A 215 5.85 17.90 6.98
CA SER A 215 5.57 18.79 5.84
C SER A 215 4.65 18.20 4.78
N ASP A 216 4.36 16.89 4.87
CA ASP A 216 3.67 16.12 3.84
C ASP A 216 2.16 15.95 4.14
N ASN A 217 1.66 16.72 5.12
CA ASN A 217 0.25 16.68 5.52
C ASN A 217 -0.68 17.12 4.39
N ASP A 218 -1.70 16.29 4.10
CA ASP A 218 -2.74 16.53 3.08
C ASP A 218 -2.21 16.72 1.64
N VAL A 219 -1.02 16.22 1.34
CA VAL A 219 -0.45 16.23 0.00
C VAL A 219 -0.01 14.83 -0.46
N TRP A 220 -0.02 14.62 -1.76
CA TRP A 220 0.61 13.45 -2.35
C TRP A 220 2.12 13.67 -2.45
N VAL A 221 2.89 12.67 -2.02
CA VAL A 221 4.36 12.68 -2.10
C VAL A 221 4.78 11.49 -2.95
N ALA A 222 5.42 11.76 -4.09
CA ALA A 222 5.94 10.75 -5.00
C ALA A 222 7.41 10.40 -4.74
N GLY A 223 7.85 9.25 -5.28
CA GLY A 223 9.27 8.89 -5.31
C GLY A 223 9.82 8.43 -3.97
N GLN A 224 8.99 7.92 -3.08
CA GLN A 224 9.45 7.34 -1.82
C GLN A 224 10.16 6.01 -2.07
N ALA A 225 11.17 5.73 -1.24
CA ALA A 225 11.96 4.50 -1.32
C ALA A 225 11.24 3.28 -0.72
N ILE A 226 10.00 3.05 -1.13
CA ILE A 226 9.28 1.79 -0.88
C ILE A 226 9.23 1.00 -2.18
N PRO A 227 9.27 -0.33 -2.13
CA PRO A 227 9.04 -1.17 -3.31
C PRO A 227 7.70 -0.83 -3.98
N GLY A 228 7.60 -1.07 -5.28
CA GLY A 228 6.36 -0.90 -6.03
C GLY A 228 5.19 -1.71 -5.43
N HIS A 229 3.99 -1.33 -5.76
CA HIS A 229 2.79 -2.00 -5.28
C HIS A 229 2.33 -3.09 -6.24
N ALA A 230 1.86 -4.21 -5.71
CA ALA A 230 1.35 -5.30 -6.53
C ALA A 230 -0.08 -5.02 -7.01
N PHE A 231 -0.25 -4.68 -8.29
CA PHE A 231 -1.55 -4.47 -8.92
C PHE A 231 -1.55 -4.84 -10.40
N ALA A 232 -2.74 -4.97 -10.98
CA ALA A 232 -2.92 -5.14 -12.41
C ALA A 232 -4.08 -4.26 -12.91
N VAL A 233 -3.96 -3.81 -14.15
CA VAL A 233 -4.99 -3.07 -14.88
C VAL A 233 -5.34 -3.87 -16.12
N LEU A 234 -6.60 -4.24 -16.25
CA LEU A 234 -7.10 -5.12 -17.31
C LEU A 234 -8.26 -4.46 -18.07
N GLY A 235 -8.39 -4.83 -19.32
CA GLY A 235 -9.44 -4.26 -20.14
C GLY A 235 -9.49 -4.81 -21.56
N SER A 236 -9.79 -3.95 -22.53
CA SER A 236 -9.81 -4.26 -23.96
C SER A 236 -9.08 -3.17 -24.76
N ASN A 237 -8.76 -3.51 -25.98
CA ASN A 237 -8.30 -2.54 -26.99
C ASN A 237 -9.46 -1.70 -27.50
#